data_6fe991a15fcf25c8fdffb312d03418c2
#
_entry.id   6fe991a15fcf25c8fdffb312d03418c2
#
_cell.length_a   1.000
_cell.length_b   1.000
_cell.length_c   1.000
_cell.angle_alpha   90.00
_cell.angle_beta   90.00
_cell.angle_gamma   90.00
#
_symmetry.space_group_name_H-M   'P 1'
#
loop_
_entity.id
_entity.type
_entity.pdbx_description
1 polymer ?
#
loop_
_entity_poly.entity_id
_entity_poly.type
_entity_poly.pdbx_seq_one_letter_code
_entity_poly.pdbx_strand_id
1 'polypeptide(L)'
;QCCVMPTAILSVHTGFPNYFLQDYTPYLRTYMNSWEETGIEFDGITTGFIGSKEQIGLVVEFFKRFKKENTLAVVDPVMGDYGKLYSSYTDDMCQEMKKLLPYADVLTPNLTEACRILDLDYHKVDLSEEGLVAICEALSDMGPSRIVITGLQQGDLIFNYIFEKNKTSELLSTRKIGGDRSGTGDVFS
;
A
#
# COMPACT_ATOMS: atom_id res chain seq x y z
N GLN A 1 21.71 -2.07 1.55
CA GLN A 1 21.46 -1.95 2.98
C GLN A 1 20.00 -1.54 3.20
N CYS A 2 19.28 -2.19 4.13
CA CYS A 2 17.90 -1.84 4.47
C CYS A 2 17.87 -0.91 5.68
N CYS A 3 17.13 0.20 5.57
CA CYS A 3 16.85 1.13 6.66
C CYS A 3 15.33 1.09 6.94
N VAL A 4 14.95 0.82 8.19
CA VAL A 4 13.53 0.72 8.59
C VAL A 4 13.15 1.93 9.41
N MET A 5 12.06 2.62 9.00
CA MET A 5 11.42 3.67 9.78
C MET A 5 10.12 3.11 10.36
N PRO A 6 10.08 2.72 11.64
CA PRO A 6 8.89 2.13 12.22
C PRO A 6 7.78 3.17 12.37
N THR A 7 6.58 2.88 11.92
CA THR A 7 5.38 3.69 12.16
C THR A 7 4.70 3.31 13.47
N ALA A 8 4.72 2.02 13.80
CA ALA A 8 4.25 1.47 15.06
C ALA A 8 5.02 0.20 15.41
N ILE A 9 5.09 -0.12 16.71
CA ILE A 9 5.57 -1.40 17.21
C ILE A 9 4.41 -2.10 17.92
N LEU A 10 4.10 -3.32 17.48
CA LEU A 10 3.04 -4.12 18.04
C LEU A 10 3.59 -5.35 18.77
N SER A 11 2.99 -5.70 19.90
CA SER A 11 3.35 -6.94 20.62
C SER A 11 2.92 -8.21 19.86
N VAL A 12 1.79 -8.12 19.16
CA VAL A 12 1.23 -9.13 18.24
C VAL A 12 0.40 -8.40 17.19
N HIS A 13 0.00 -9.04 16.09
CA HIS A 13 -0.82 -8.39 15.06
C HIS A 13 -2.25 -8.05 15.57
N THR A 14 -2.88 -7.09 14.94
CA THR A 14 -4.18 -6.51 15.37
C THR A 14 -5.37 -7.47 15.30
N GLY A 15 -5.23 -8.66 14.75
CA GLY A 15 -6.24 -9.72 14.79
C GLY A 15 -6.38 -10.42 16.15
N PHE A 16 -5.44 -10.21 17.07
CA PHE A 16 -5.58 -10.68 18.45
C PHE A 16 -6.44 -9.71 19.27
N PRO A 17 -7.26 -10.21 20.21
CA PRO A 17 -8.17 -9.36 20.99
C PRO A 17 -7.44 -8.38 21.92
N ASN A 18 -6.22 -8.72 22.33
CA ASN A 18 -5.39 -7.89 23.20
C ASN A 18 -4.00 -7.76 22.59
N TYR A 19 -3.64 -6.56 22.19
CA TYR A 19 -2.31 -6.23 21.70
C TYR A 19 -1.85 -4.90 22.30
N PHE A 20 -0.55 -4.75 22.48
CA PHE A 20 0.08 -3.47 22.78
C PHE A 20 0.54 -2.85 21.47
N LEU A 21 0.25 -1.56 21.29
CA LEU A 21 0.73 -0.77 20.17
C LEU A 21 1.47 0.45 20.71
N GLN A 22 2.72 0.58 20.34
CA GLN A 22 3.51 1.79 20.55
C GLN A 22 3.50 2.61 19.27
N ASP A 23 2.90 3.78 19.32
CA ASP A 23 2.94 4.77 18.23
C ASP A 23 4.35 5.40 18.14
N TYR A 24 4.91 5.40 16.93
CA TYR A 24 6.24 5.95 16.65
C TYR A 24 6.22 7.33 15.97
N THR A 25 5.04 7.92 15.76
CA THR A 25 4.87 9.25 15.13
C THR A 25 5.85 10.30 15.66
N PRO A 26 6.09 10.46 16.99
CA PRO A 26 6.99 11.48 17.52
C PRO A 26 8.44 11.34 17.07
N TYR A 27 8.86 10.16 16.61
CA TYR A 27 10.26 9.86 16.29
C TYR A 27 10.55 9.87 14.78
N LEU A 28 9.54 9.89 13.90
CA LEU A 28 9.73 9.76 12.45
C LEU A 28 10.64 10.88 11.90
N ARG A 29 10.45 12.14 12.34
CA ARG A 29 11.35 13.23 11.93
C ARG A 29 12.78 13.05 12.42
N THR A 30 12.97 12.47 13.61
CA THR A 30 14.31 12.16 14.13
C THR A 30 15.03 11.14 13.24
N TYR A 31 14.32 10.12 12.76
CA TYR A 31 14.87 9.16 11.78
C TYR A 31 15.28 9.88 10.49
N MET A 32 14.38 10.68 9.90
CA MET A 32 14.66 11.42 8.67
C MET A 32 15.87 12.34 8.83
N ASN A 33 15.96 13.08 9.92
CA ASN A 33 17.08 13.98 10.19
C ASN A 33 18.40 13.21 10.32
N SER A 34 18.41 12.10 11.05
CA SER A 34 19.59 11.25 11.20
C SER A 34 20.07 10.68 9.87
N TRP A 35 19.17 10.27 8.99
CA TRP A 35 19.52 9.77 7.68
C TRP A 35 20.06 10.85 6.75
N GLU A 36 19.50 12.05 6.82
CA GLU A 36 19.97 13.21 6.05
C GLU A 36 21.35 13.65 6.50
N GLU A 37 21.59 13.75 7.82
CA GLU A 37 22.91 14.07 8.42
C GLU A 37 23.97 13.03 8.08
N THR A 38 23.55 11.74 7.96
CA THR A 38 24.44 10.64 7.59
C THR A 38 24.67 10.57 6.08
N GLY A 39 23.89 11.30 5.27
CA GLY A 39 23.99 11.30 3.80
C GLY A 39 23.46 10.01 3.18
N ILE A 40 22.46 9.37 3.81
CA ILE A 40 21.86 8.14 3.26
C ILE A 40 21.04 8.47 2.01
N GLU A 41 21.26 7.72 0.96
CA GLU A 41 20.48 7.70 -0.27
C GLU A 41 19.79 6.36 -0.45
N PHE A 42 18.59 6.37 -1.04
CA PHE A 42 17.78 5.17 -1.23
C PHE A 42 17.62 4.86 -2.72
N ASP A 43 17.94 3.64 -3.11
CA ASP A 43 17.64 3.10 -4.45
C ASP A 43 16.17 2.71 -4.56
N GLY A 44 15.56 2.31 -3.43
CA GLY A 44 14.15 1.94 -3.33
C GLY A 44 13.54 2.36 -2.00
N ILE A 45 12.26 2.68 -2.04
CA ILE A 45 11.43 3.02 -0.88
C ILE A 45 10.17 2.17 -0.97
N THR A 46 9.82 1.49 0.11
CA THR A 46 8.52 0.81 0.24
C THR A 46 7.77 1.32 1.45
N THR A 47 6.44 1.46 1.32
CA THR A 47 5.55 1.78 2.44
C THR A 47 4.75 0.55 2.83
N GLY A 48 4.36 0.47 4.08
CA GLY A 48 3.42 -0.52 4.62
C GLY A 48 2.41 0.17 5.54
N PHE A 49 2.16 -0.39 6.72
CA PHE A 49 1.19 0.15 7.66
C PHE A 49 1.50 1.59 8.10
N ILE A 50 0.51 2.47 7.99
CA ILE A 50 0.55 3.87 8.43
C ILE A 50 -0.64 4.09 9.37
N GLY A 51 -0.36 4.41 10.64
CA GLY A 51 -1.36 4.38 11.71
C GLY A 51 -2.18 5.66 11.91
N SER A 52 -1.86 6.76 11.22
CA SER A 52 -2.57 8.04 11.40
C SER A 52 -2.42 8.99 10.22
N LYS A 53 -3.32 9.99 10.12
CA LYS A 53 -3.19 11.08 9.14
C LYS A 53 -1.88 11.85 9.28
N GLU A 54 -1.42 12.05 10.52
CA GLU A 54 -0.15 12.72 10.78
C GLU A 54 1.01 11.92 10.18
N GLN A 55 1.00 10.60 10.36
CA GLN A 55 2.01 9.73 9.75
C GLN A 55 1.96 9.78 8.22
N ILE A 56 0.78 9.81 7.59
CA ILE A 56 0.66 9.99 6.14
C ILE A 56 1.37 11.27 5.70
N GLY A 57 1.15 12.38 6.42
CA GLY A 57 1.84 13.64 6.17
C GLY A 57 3.36 13.54 6.31
N LEU A 58 3.84 12.79 7.31
CA LEU A 58 5.28 12.53 7.52
C LEU A 58 5.88 11.63 6.42
N VAL A 59 5.13 10.66 5.91
CA VAL A 59 5.57 9.84 4.77
C VAL A 59 5.63 10.69 3.48
N VAL A 60 4.70 11.61 3.28
CA VAL A 60 4.80 12.60 2.18
C VAL A 60 6.04 13.47 2.34
N GLU A 61 6.34 13.95 3.58
CA GLU A 61 7.59 14.68 3.87
C GLU A 61 8.82 13.83 3.56
N PHE A 62 8.79 12.53 3.93
CA PHE A 62 9.86 11.58 3.65
C PHE A 62 10.11 11.43 2.14
N PHE A 63 9.08 11.22 1.34
CA PHE A 63 9.23 11.16 -0.12
C PHE A 63 9.85 12.44 -0.69
N LYS A 64 9.41 13.62 -0.24
CA LYS A 64 9.96 14.91 -0.69
C LYS A 64 11.45 15.07 -0.37
N ARG A 65 11.92 14.49 0.75
CA ARG A 65 13.32 14.59 1.19
C ARG A 65 14.21 13.56 0.51
N PHE A 66 13.72 12.34 0.31
CA PHE A 66 14.56 11.19 -0.03
C PHE A 66 14.28 10.55 -1.39
N LYS A 67 13.09 10.74 -1.98
CA LYS A 67 12.84 10.22 -3.32
C LYS A 67 13.55 11.09 -4.35
N LYS A 68 14.47 10.46 -5.09
CA LYS A 68 15.19 11.03 -6.24
C LYS A 68 14.69 10.41 -7.53
N GLU A 69 15.16 10.92 -8.67
CA GLU A 69 14.75 10.46 -10.00
C GLU A 69 14.96 8.95 -10.21
N ASN A 70 16.04 8.40 -9.66
CA ASN A 70 16.37 6.98 -9.78
C ASN A 70 15.87 6.12 -8.59
N THR A 71 15.14 6.70 -7.65
CA THR A 71 14.60 5.96 -6.50
C THR A 71 13.27 5.30 -6.88
N LEU A 72 13.20 3.97 -6.86
CA LEU A 72 11.96 3.23 -7.06
C LEU A 72 11.08 3.32 -5.81
N ALA A 73 9.87 3.83 -5.93
CA ALA A 73 8.91 3.91 -4.83
C ALA A 73 7.77 2.90 -5.03
N VAL A 74 7.65 1.97 -4.09
CA VAL A 74 6.54 1.01 -4.01
C VAL A 74 5.62 1.46 -2.87
N VAL A 75 4.38 1.79 -3.19
CA VAL A 75 3.38 2.19 -2.18
C VAL A 75 2.38 1.05 -2.01
N ASP A 76 2.37 0.48 -0.80
CA ASP A 76 1.30 -0.39 -0.34
C ASP A 76 0.30 0.46 0.46
N PRO A 77 -0.92 0.70 -0.08
CA PRO A 77 -1.89 1.60 0.54
C PRO A 77 -2.74 0.87 1.58
N VAL A 78 -2.10 0.24 2.56
CA VAL A 78 -2.76 -0.58 3.60
C VAL A 78 -3.92 0.16 4.23
N MET A 79 -5.15 -0.33 4.05
CA MET A 79 -6.37 0.29 4.62
C MET A 79 -7.40 -0.74 5.07
N GLY A 80 -7.49 -1.90 4.44
CA GLY A 80 -8.52 -2.89 4.72
C GLY A 80 -8.50 -4.07 3.77
N ASP A 81 -9.42 -5.01 3.96
CA ASP A 81 -9.57 -6.17 3.10
C ASP A 81 -11.02 -6.67 3.08
N TYR A 82 -11.40 -7.48 2.07
CA TYR A 82 -12.75 -8.03 1.87
C TYR A 82 -13.88 -6.99 1.96
N GLY A 83 -13.66 -5.80 1.40
CA GLY A 83 -14.61 -4.69 1.38
C GLY A 83 -14.72 -3.91 2.70
N LYS A 84 -13.91 -4.23 3.72
CA LYS A 84 -13.96 -3.62 5.05
C LYS A 84 -12.65 -2.93 5.40
N LEU A 85 -12.74 -1.76 6.03
CA LEU A 85 -11.57 -1.10 6.60
C LEU A 85 -11.10 -1.84 7.86
N TYR A 86 -9.80 -1.83 8.10
CA TYR A 86 -9.25 -2.23 9.40
C TYR A 86 -9.73 -1.26 10.49
N SER A 87 -9.85 -1.74 11.72
CA SER A 87 -10.40 -0.96 12.85
C SER A 87 -9.65 0.34 13.16
N SER A 88 -8.40 0.44 12.75
CA SER A 88 -7.55 1.63 12.89
C SER A 88 -7.75 2.67 11.78
N TYR A 89 -8.51 2.36 10.73
CA TYR A 89 -8.70 3.26 9.58
C TYR A 89 -10.09 3.90 9.60
N THR A 90 -10.13 5.15 9.15
CA THR A 90 -11.36 5.93 8.92
C THR A 90 -11.44 6.34 7.46
N ASP A 91 -12.63 6.71 6.98
CA ASP A 91 -12.80 7.22 5.61
C ASP A 91 -11.91 8.44 5.34
N ASP A 92 -11.74 9.30 6.32
CA ASP A 92 -10.81 10.44 6.25
C ASP A 92 -9.35 10.02 6.03
N MET A 93 -8.89 8.94 6.69
CA MET A 93 -7.54 8.41 6.47
C MET A 93 -7.38 7.84 5.07
N CYS A 94 -8.43 7.19 4.55
CA CYS A 94 -8.42 6.70 3.17
C CYS A 94 -8.27 7.84 2.15
N GLN A 95 -8.91 8.98 2.38
CA GLN A 95 -8.74 10.16 1.52
C GLN A 95 -7.31 10.73 1.64
N GLU A 96 -6.74 10.77 2.85
CA GLU A 96 -5.36 11.21 3.04
C GLU A 96 -4.34 10.29 2.36
N MET A 97 -4.60 8.96 2.32
CA MET A 97 -3.74 7.97 1.66
C MET A 97 -3.52 8.28 0.17
N LYS A 98 -4.52 8.89 -0.49
CA LYS A 98 -4.40 9.35 -1.89
C LYS A 98 -3.21 10.30 -2.11
N LYS A 99 -2.74 11.00 -1.08
CA LYS A 99 -1.58 11.90 -1.16
C LYS A 99 -0.25 11.20 -1.39
N LEU A 100 -0.17 9.88 -1.18
CA LEU A 100 1.02 9.10 -1.45
C LEU A 100 1.15 8.69 -2.92
N LEU A 101 0.03 8.59 -3.65
CA LEU A 101 0.01 8.08 -5.02
C LEU A 101 0.89 8.87 -6.00
N PRO A 102 0.96 10.22 -5.94
CA PRO A 102 1.86 10.98 -6.81
C PRO A 102 3.35 10.67 -6.64
N TYR A 103 3.73 10.01 -5.54
CA TYR A 103 5.12 9.61 -5.28
C TYR A 103 5.38 8.15 -5.65
N ALA A 104 4.34 7.34 -5.91
CA ALA A 104 4.48 5.94 -6.24
C ALA A 104 4.93 5.73 -7.70
N ASP A 105 5.90 4.86 -7.91
CA ASP A 105 6.20 4.28 -9.22
C ASP A 105 5.40 2.99 -9.42
N VAL A 106 5.22 2.25 -8.31
CA VAL A 106 4.40 1.02 -8.23
C VAL A 106 3.40 1.18 -7.09
N LEU A 107 2.15 0.84 -7.33
CA LEU A 107 1.09 0.76 -6.33
C LEU A 107 0.61 -0.70 -6.21
N THR A 108 0.51 -1.22 -4.99
CA THR A 108 0.18 -2.64 -4.73
C THR A 108 -1.12 -2.81 -3.93
N PRO A 109 -2.26 -2.25 -4.33
CA PRO A 109 -3.50 -2.33 -3.59
C PRO A 109 -4.13 -3.72 -3.70
N ASN A 110 -4.81 -4.16 -2.65
CA ASN A 110 -5.86 -5.16 -2.84
C ASN A 110 -7.14 -4.50 -3.42
N LEU A 111 -8.14 -5.31 -3.76
CA LEU A 111 -9.37 -4.78 -4.37
C LEU A 111 -10.12 -3.78 -3.46
N THR A 112 -10.11 -4.01 -2.14
CA THR A 112 -10.73 -3.10 -1.17
C THR A 112 -10.06 -1.73 -1.19
N GLU A 113 -8.77 -1.70 -1.20
CA GLU A 113 -7.95 -0.50 -1.22
C GLU A 113 -8.12 0.27 -2.53
N ALA A 114 -8.10 -0.44 -3.68
CA ALA A 114 -8.38 0.15 -4.98
C ALA A 114 -9.77 0.82 -5.01
N CYS A 115 -10.80 0.13 -4.50
CA CYS A 115 -12.15 0.68 -4.40
C CYS A 115 -12.22 1.90 -3.49
N ARG A 116 -11.52 1.89 -2.34
CA ARG A 116 -11.51 3.03 -1.41
C ARG A 116 -10.77 4.24 -1.98
N ILE A 117 -9.70 4.03 -2.72
CA ILE A 117 -8.99 5.11 -3.41
C ILE A 117 -9.87 5.75 -4.49
N LEU A 118 -10.62 4.95 -5.24
CA LEU A 118 -11.44 5.40 -6.35
C LEU A 118 -12.89 5.74 -5.97
N ASP A 119 -13.25 5.63 -4.70
CA ASP A 119 -14.62 5.83 -4.19
C ASP A 119 -15.64 4.89 -4.87
N LEU A 120 -15.26 3.64 -5.17
CA LEU A 120 -16.10 2.62 -5.80
C LEU A 120 -16.77 1.72 -4.74
N ASP A 121 -17.95 1.19 -5.09
CA ASP A 121 -18.65 0.18 -4.28
C ASP A 121 -18.00 -1.20 -4.53
N TYR A 122 -17.28 -1.74 -3.54
CA TYR A 122 -16.59 -3.04 -3.60
C TYR A 122 -17.47 -4.18 -4.12
N HIS A 123 -18.77 -4.17 -3.77
CA HIS A 123 -19.70 -5.25 -4.15
C HIS A 123 -20.27 -5.12 -5.58
N LYS A 124 -19.99 -4.00 -6.27
CA LYS A 124 -20.49 -3.72 -7.62
C LYS A 124 -19.38 -3.56 -8.65
N VAL A 125 -18.14 -3.77 -8.23
CA VAL A 125 -16.99 -3.66 -9.13
C VAL A 125 -17.04 -4.76 -10.19
N ASP A 126 -16.81 -4.36 -11.41
CA ASP A 126 -16.62 -5.28 -12.53
C ASP A 126 -15.18 -5.87 -12.45
N LEU A 127 -15.10 -7.19 -12.31
CA LEU A 127 -13.86 -7.95 -12.28
C LEU A 127 -13.52 -8.59 -13.64
N SER A 128 -14.20 -8.20 -14.71
CA SER A 128 -13.77 -8.53 -16.07
C SER A 128 -12.41 -7.90 -16.36
N GLU A 129 -11.75 -8.33 -17.43
CA GLU A 129 -10.48 -7.73 -17.83
C GLU A 129 -10.65 -6.23 -18.10
N GLU A 130 -11.72 -5.85 -18.78
CA GLU A 130 -12.06 -4.45 -19.07
C GLU A 130 -12.28 -3.63 -17.79
N GLY A 131 -12.96 -4.21 -16.79
CA GLY A 131 -13.19 -3.56 -15.50
C GLY A 131 -11.91 -3.38 -14.71
N LEU A 132 -11.04 -4.38 -14.68
CA LEU A 132 -9.73 -4.28 -14.01
C LEU A 132 -8.81 -3.28 -14.70
N VAL A 133 -8.80 -3.24 -16.04
CA VAL A 133 -8.08 -2.20 -16.79
C VAL A 133 -8.56 -0.81 -16.40
N ALA A 134 -9.88 -0.57 -16.40
CA ALA A 134 -10.45 0.74 -16.06
C ALA A 134 -10.07 1.19 -14.64
N ILE A 135 -10.06 0.26 -13.65
CA ILE A 135 -9.59 0.53 -12.28
C ILE A 135 -8.12 0.94 -12.29
N CYS A 136 -7.28 0.18 -12.99
CA CYS A 136 -5.85 0.44 -13.02
C CYS A 136 -5.53 1.75 -13.75
N GLU A 137 -6.22 2.09 -14.84
CA GLU A 137 -6.08 3.36 -15.53
C GLU A 137 -6.43 4.53 -14.62
N ALA A 138 -7.56 4.44 -13.90
CA ALA A 138 -7.99 5.47 -12.95
C ALA A 138 -6.97 5.66 -11.81
N LEU A 139 -6.40 4.57 -11.28
CA LEU A 139 -5.32 4.64 -10.28
C LEU A 139 -4.04 5.23 -10.88
N SER A 140 -3.71 4.86 -12.11
CA SER A 140 -2.52 5.35 -12.81
C SER A 140 -2.56 6.85 -13.11
N ASP A 141 -3.74 7.39 -13.33
CA ASP A 141 -3.93 8.84 -13.52
C ASP A 141 -3.68 9.65 -12.24
N MET A 142 -3.62 8.98 -11.07
CA MET A 142 -3.26 9.59 -9.79
C MET A 142 -1.75 9.59 -9.49
N GLY A 143 -0.92 8.98 -10.35
CA GLY A 143 0.55 9.02 -10.22
C GLY A 143 1.29 7.77 -10.66
N PRO A 144 1.01 6.58 -10.10
CA PRO A 144 1.80 5.38 -10.36
C PRO A 144 1.68 4.90 -11.82
N SER A 145 2.79 4.54 -12.43
CA SER A 145 2.79 3.98 -13.79
C SER A 145 2.57 2.46 -13.82
N ARG A 146 2.75 1.80 -12.67
CA ARG A 146 2.57 0.35 -12.49
C ARG A 146 1.64 0.10 -11.33
N ILE A 147 0.70 -0.83 -11.52
CA ILE A 147 -0.27 -1.21 -10.49
C ILE A 147 -0.34 -2.73 -10.44
N VAL A 148 -0.32 -3.26 -9.23
CA VAL A 148 -0.55 -4.68 -8.99
C VAL A 148 -1.75 -4.82 -8.06
N ILE A 149 -2.93 -5.15 -8.61
CA ILE A 149 -4.08 -5.49 -7.77
C ILE A 149 -3.85 -6.89 -7.21
N THR A 150 -3.66 -6.97 -5.89
CA THR A 150 -3.29 -8.21 -5.20
C THR A 150 -4.48 -8.97 -4.67
N GLY A 151 -4.35 -10.29 -4.55
CA GLY A 151 -5.24 -11.12 -3.76
C GLY A 151 -6.66 -11.29 -4.31
N LEU A 152 -6.89 -11.09 -5.62
CA LEU A 152 -8.17 -11.43 -6.25
C LEU A 152 -8.43 -12.93 -6.12
N GLN A 153 -9.61 -13.33 -5.64
CA GLN A 153 -9.93 -14.75 -5.42
C GLN A 153 -11.04 -15.24 -6.34
N GLN A 154 -10.81 -16.41 -6.94
CA GLN A 154 -11.83 -17.12 -7.69
C GLN A 154 -11.71 -18.64 -7.42
N GLY A 155 -12.62 -19.18 -6.63
CA GLY A 155 -12.52 -20.56 -6.16
C GLY A 155 -11.25 -20.82 -5.34
N ASP A 156 -10.45 -21.80 -5.76
CA ASP A 156 -9.18 -22.16 -5.11
C ASP A 156 -7.96 -21.42 -5.69
N LEU A 157 -8.19 -20.43 -6.55
CA LEU A 157 -7.12 -19.65 -7.15
C LEU A 157 -7.07 -18.25 -6.56
N ILE A 158 -5.84 -17.77 -6.38
CA ILE A 158 -5.52 -16.37 -6.05
C ILE A 158 -4.85 -15.76 -7.28
N PHE A 159 -5.28 -14.57 -7.65
CA PHE A 159 -4.75 -13.84 -8.80
C PHE A 159 -4.15 -12.53 -8.35
N ASN A 160 -3.07 -12.14 -9.00
CA ASN A 160 -2.53 -10.78 -8.98
C ASN A 160 -2.62 -10.22 -10.40
N TYR A 161 -3.28 -9.09 -10.55
CA TYR A 161 -3.43 -8.41 -11.82
C TYR A 161 -2.39 -7.32 -11.95
N ILE A 162 -1.51 -7.44 -12.93
CA ILE A 162 -0.38 -6.54 -13.17
C ILE A 162 -0.73 -5.65 -14.35
N PHE A 163 -0.68 -4.36 -14.10
CA PHE A 163 -0.88 -3.31 -15.10
C PHE A 163 0.34 -2.40 -15.18
N GLU A 164 0.79 -2.12 -16.39
CA GLU A 164 1.77 -1.07 -16.66
C GLU A 164 1.22 -0.14 -17.74
N LYS A 165 1.23 1.17 -17.50
CA LYS A 165 0.68 2.18 -18.42
C LYS A 165 1.30 2.03 -19.81
N ASN A 166 0.46 1.97 -20.85
CA ASN A 166 0.84 1.76 -22.26
C ASN A 166 1.44 0.37 -22.58
N LYS A 167 1.24 -0.63 -21.72
CA LYS A 167 1.62 -2.02 -22.00
C LYS A 167 0.44 -2.96 -21.83
N THR A 168 0.62 -4.21 -22.27
CA THR A 168 -0.36 -5.27 -22.05
C THR A 168 -0.36 -5.66 -20.58
N SER A 169 -1.55 -5.84 -20.00
CA SER A 169 -1.72 -6.33 -18.63
C SER A 169 -1.44 -7.84 -18.55
N GLU A 170 -1.03 -8.28 -17.37
CA GLU A 170 -0.76 -9.69 -17.08
C GLU A 170 -1.55 -10.15 -15.86
N LEU A 171 -2.04 -11.38 -15.90
CA LEU A 171 -2.71 -12.04 -14.78
C LEU A 171 -1.88 -13.21 -14.28
N LEU A 172 -1.31 -13.08 -13.09
CA LEU A 172 -0.60 -14.17 -12.42
C LEU A 172 -1.54 -14.90 -11.49
N SER A 173 -1.55 -16.24 -11.58
CA SER A 173 -2.39 -17.08 -10.72
C SER A 173 -1.57 -18.08 -9.92
N THR A 174 -2.03 -18.37 -8.70
CA THR A 174 -1.50 -19.43 -7.86
C THR A 174 -2.63 -20.13 -7.13
N ARG A 175 -2.42 -21.40 -6.71
CA ARG A 175 -3.37 -22.10 -5.85
C ARG A 175 -3.28 -21.59 -4.42
N LYS A 176 -4.45 -21.36 -3.82
CA LYS A 176 -4.55 -21.10 -2.38
C LYS A 176 -4.15 -22.35 -1.60
N ILE A 177 -3.11 -22.24 -0.77
CA ILE A 177 -2.63 -23.33 0.08
C ILE A 177 -2.95 -22.98 1.54
N GLY A 178 -3.77 -23.81 2.19
CA GLY A 178 -4.17 -23.63 3.58
C GLY A 178 -5.27 -22.59 3.78
N GLY A 179 -5.43 -22.11 5.03
CA GLY A 179 -6.40 -21.07 5.40
C GLY A 179 -5.85 -19.65 5.25
N ASP A 180 -6.71 -18.67 5.45
CA ASP A 180 -6.32 -17.27 5.43
C ASP A 180 -5.27 -16.96 6.50
N ARG A 181 -4.30 -16.13 6.14
CA ARG A 181 -3.18 -15.72 6.99
C ARG A 181 -3.06 -14.20 6.97
N SER A 182 -2.87 -13.59 8.16
CA SER A 182 -2.56 -12.17 8.27
C SER A 182 -1.10 -11.89 7.86
N GLY A 183 -0.82 -10.71 7.31
CA GLY A 183 0.54 -10.29 6.94
C GLY A 183 1.03 -10.78 5.58
N THR A 184 0.16 -11.35 4.74
CA THR A 184 0.56 -11.81 3.39
C THR A 184 0.88 -10.64 2.46
N GLY A 185 0.23 -9.48 2.64
CA GLY A 185 0.52 -8.25 1.90
C GLY A 185 1.94 -7.74 2.18
N ASP A 186 2.35 -7.72 3.46
CA ASP A 186 3.68 -7.25 3.89
C ASP A 186 4.83 -8.09 3.29
N VAL A 187 4.56 -9.35 2.93
CA VAL A 187 5.55 -10.23 2.27
C VAL A 187 5.55 -10.02 0.76
N PHE A 188 4.43 -9.54 0.20
CA PHE A 188 4.29 -9.31 -1.24
C PHE A 188 4.93 -7.99 -1.66
N SER A 189 4.67 -6.92 -0.92
CA SER A 189 5.21 -5.58 -1.18
C SER A 189 6.66 -5.45 -0.72
#